data_8532c779c54357bbd93fbd8ecd941be9
#
_entry.id   8532c779c54357bbd93fbd8ecd941be9
#
_cell.length_a   1.000
_cell.length_b   1.000
_cell.length_c   1.000
_cell.angle_alpha   90.00
_cell.angle_beta   90.00
_cell.angle_gamma   90.00
#
_symmetry.space_group_name_H-M   'P 1'
#
loop_
_entity.id
_entity.type
_entity.pdbx_description
1 polymer ?
#
loop_
_entity_poly.entity_id
_entity_poly.type
_entity_poly.pdbx_seq_one_letter_code
_entity_poly.pdbx_strand_id
1 'polypeptide(L)'
;MNKRILVIDDEKPTLRIFRLLLSAYGYEVHTAENGQEGLEVFESVRPDIVLTDIKMPIMDGIEVLKNIKRISPYAEVVVITGHGDIELALQALHFDATDFINKPVRREVLEKALERAQERLAISRREEEQVVVEQEAGEAVIRVRGNVSNLTVPRLREAFAVACGLGVERVSVRFEKSVSINGAGISALSECLQECARKGLPARIQGLSRNFRTVFQMVGIANLAELDPEEPASTEQA
;
A
#
# COMPACT_ATOMS: atom_id res chain seq x y z
N MET A 1 -11.78 7.01 10.53
CA MET A 1 -10.37 7.51 10.60
C MET A 1 -10.34 8.90 10.02
N ASN A 2 -9.70 9.87 10.69
CA ASN A 2 -9.51 11.20 10.13
C ASN A 2 -8.57 11.08 8.92
N LYS A 3 -8.98 11.64 7.77
CA LYS A 3 -8.16 11.69 6.56
C LYS A 3 -7.08 12.76 6.78
N ARG A 4 -5.82 12.36 6.90
CA ARG A 4 -4.69 13.29 7.11
C ARG A 4 -4.15 13.77 5.77
N ILE A 5 -3.92 15.07 5.66
CA ILE A 5 -3.34 15.70 4.47
C ILE A 5 -2.22 16.66 4.88
N LEU A 6 -1.11 16.63 4.14
CA LEU A 6 0.01 17.55 4.28
C LEU A 6 0.03 18.52 3.10
N VAL A 7 0.21 19.81 3.37
CA VAL A 7 0.40 20.84 2.33
C VAL A 7 1.78 21.46 2.51
N ILE A 8 2.56 21.48 1.44
CA ILE A 8 3.93 22.03 1.43
C ILE A 8 3.97 23.15 0.40
N ASP A 9 4.20 24.38 0.84
CA ASP A 9 4.26 25.58 -0.01
C ASP A 9 5.03 26.66 0.76
N ASP A 10 5.96 27.38 0.14
CA ASP A 10 6.76 28.41 0.79
C ASP A 10 5.99 29.72 1.05
N GLU A 11 4.79 29.86 0.48
CA GLU A 11 3.90 30.98 0.68
C GLU A 11 2.95 30.77 1.87
N LYS A 12 3.24 31.37 3.03
CA LYS A 12 2.36 31.31 4.23
C LYS A 12 0.88 31.66 3.97
N PRO A 13 0.54 32.65 3.14
CA PRO A 13 -0.86 32.92 2.81
C PRO A 13 -1.53 31.73 2.11
N THR A 14 -0.85 31.07 1.21
CA THR A 14 -1.31 29.88 0.49
C THR A 14 -1.59 28.72 1.45
N LEU A 15 -0.67 28.43 2.38
CA LEU A 15 -0.86 27.43 3.43
C LEU A 15 -2.10 27.70 4.29
N ARG A 16 -2.36 28.97 4.66
CA ARG A 16 -3.54 29.33 5.43
C ARG A 16 -4.85 29.07 4.68
N ILE A 17 -4.89 29.41 3.38
CA ILE A 17 -6.05 29.16 2.52
C ILE A 17 -6.32 27.66 2.40
N PHE A 18 -5.28 26.86 2.10
CA PHE A 18 -5.41 25.41 2.03
C PHE A 18 -5.89 24.81 3.35
N ARG A 19 -5.34 25.25 4.47
CA ARG A 19 -5.76 24.77 5.78
C ARG A 19 -7.25 25.00 6.02
N LEU A 20 -7.77 26.19 5.74
CA LEU A 20 -9.20 26.50 5.89
C LEU A 20 -10.06 25.65 4.96
N LEU A 21 -9.70 25.58 3.69
CA LEU A 21 -10.46 24.86 2.66
C LEU A 21 -10.48 23.35 2.92
N LEU A 22 -9.32 22.75 3.18
CA LEU A 22 -9.21 21.31 3.38
C LEU A 22 -9.82 20.86 4.72
N SER A 23 -9.73 21.71 5.77
CA SER A 23 -10.43 21.44 7.02
C SER A 23 -11.95 21.46 6.83
N ALA A 24 -12.48 22.35 5.99
CA ALA A 24 -13.90 22.34 5.62
C ALA A 24 -14.33 21.07 4.86
N TYR A 25 -13.40 20.40 4.15
CA TYR A 25 -13.61 19.09 3.52
C TYR A 25 -13.42 17.91 4.48
N GLY A 26 -13.17 18.16 5.77
CA GLY A 26 -13.05 17.15 6.80
C GLY A 26 -11.67 16.50 6.90
N TYR A 27 -10.62 17.13 6.35
CA TYR A 27 -9.24 16.67 6.53
C TYR A 27 -8.63 17.22 7.83
N GLU A 28 -7.77 16.40 8.44
CA GLU A 28 -6.79 16.85 9.41
C GLU A 28 -5.57 17.40 8.64
N VAL A 29 -5.38 18.73 8.68
CA VAL A 29 -4.44 19.42 7.79
C VAL A 29 -3.15 19.77 8.51
N HIS A 30 -2.04 19.25 8.00
CA HIS A 30 -0.68 19.60 8.38
C HIS A 30 -0.06 20.48 7.30
N THR A 31 0.86 21.36 7.66
CA THR A 31 1.50 22.29 6.72
C THR A 31 3.00 22.39 6.97
N ALA A 32 3.77 22.59 5.91
CA ALA A 32 5.20 22.86 5.96
C ALA A 32 5.57 23.99 4.99
N GLU A 33 6.59 24.80 5.31
CA GLU A 33 6.99 25.99 4.56
C GLU A 33 8.10 25.70 3.53
N ASN A 34 8.63 24.48 3.47
CA ASN A 34 9.63 24.01 2.50
C ASN A 34 9.65 22.50 2.42
N GLY A 35 10.33 21.96 1.42
CA GLY A 35 10.37 20.51 1.18
C GLY A 35 11.02 19.71 2.30
N GLN A 36 12.07 20.24 2.96
CA GLN A 36 12.76 19.55 4.05
C GLN A 36 11.84 19.39 5.27
N GLU A 37 11.21 20.48 5.72
CA GLU A 37 10.20 20.44 6.78
C GLU A 37 9.03 19.52 6.40
N GLY A 38 8.62 19.55 5.12
CA GLY A 38 7.58 18.68 4.58
C GLY A 38 7.89 17.20 4.78
N LEU A 39 9.12 16.77 4.54
CA LEU A 39 9.53 15.38 4.77
C LEU A 39 9.55 15.01 6.25
N GLU A 40 9.99 15.90 7.14
CA GLU A 40 9.98 15.68 8.59
C GLU A 40 8.55 15.52 9.11
N VAL A 41 7.63 16.39 8.66
CA VAL A 41 6.20 16.29 8.99
C VAL A 41 5.62 15.00 8.39
N PHE A 42 5.97 14.65 7.15
CA PHE A 42 5.50 13.42 6.52
C PHE A 42 5.91 12.17 7.32
N GLU A 43 7.14 12.08 7.78
CA GLU A 43 7.63 10.94 8.57
C GLU A 43 6.93 10.83 9.92
N SER A 44 6.66 11.96 10.59
CA SER A 44 6.03 11.99 11.92
C SER A 44 4.52 11.73 11.87
N VAL A 45 3.82 12.31 10.88
CA VAL A 45 2.36 12.30 10.78
C VAL A 45 1.86 11.13 9.92
N ARG A 46 2.64 10.70 8.91
CA ARG A 46 2.24 9.72 7.90
C ARG A 46 0.90 10.08 7.26
N PRO A 47 0.78 11.23 6.60
CA PRO A 47 -0.44 11.62 5.91
C PRO A 47 -0.68 10.72 4.69
N ASP A 48 -1.96 10.50 4.37
CA ASP A 48 -2.34 9.70 3.20
C ASP A 48 -2.18 10.47 1.89
N ILE A 49 -2.37 11.80 1.94
CA ILE A 49 -2.32 12.70 0.78
C ILE A 49 -1.34 13.84 1.06
N VAL A 50 -0.55 14.19 0.06
CA VAL A 50 0.34 15.35 0.10
C VAL A 50 0.04 16.27 -1.08
N LEU A 51 -0.12 17.55 -0.82
CA LEU A 51 -0.12 18.61 -1.82
C LEU A 51 1.21 19.36 -1.70
N THR A 52 1.98 19.48 -2.76
CA THR A 52 3.27 20.19 -2.73
C THR A 52 3.41 21.17 -3.87
N ASP A 53 3.83 22.39 -3.59
CA ASP A 53 4.32 23.25 -4.66
C ASP A 53 5.58 22.64 -5.29
N ILE A 54 5.78 22.87 -6.57
CA ILE A 54 7.01 22.43 -7.26
C ILE A 54 8.16 23.37 -6.94
N LYS A 55 7.94 24.67 -7.04
CA LYS A 55 9.00 25.69 -6.94
C LYS A 55 9.13 26.21 -5.52
N MET A 56 9.99 25.57 -4.76
CA MET A 56 10.29 25.98 -3.38
C MET A 56 11.79 26.06 -3.16
N PRO A 57 12.24 26.92 -2.23
CA PRO A 57 13.64 26.98 -1.84
C PRO A 57 14.06 25.71 -1.07
N ILE A 58 15.35 25.45 -1.00
CA ILE A 58 16.02 24.36 -0.27
C ILE A 58 15.79 22.99 -0.95
N MET A 59 14.54 22.56 -1.11
CA MET A 59 14.14 21.30 -1.73
C MET A 59 12.87 21.53 -2.55
N ASP A 60 12.92 21.23 -3.84
CA ASP A 60 11.77 21.38 -4.73
C ASP A 60 10.73 20.25 -4.55
N GLY A 61 9.51 20.48 -5.08
CA GLY A 61 8.41 19.53 -4.95
C GLY A 61 8.62 18.20 -5.68
N ILE A 62 9.50 18.15 -6.68
CA ILE A 62 9.86 16.91 -7.37
C ILE A 62 10.76 16.05 -6.48
N GLU A 63 11.71 16.66 -5.78
CA GLU A 63 12.54 15.97 -4.79
C GLU A 63 11.70 15.48 -3.60
N VAL A 64 10.75 16.28 -3.13
CA VAL A 64 9.76 15.89 -2.11
C VAL A 64 8.99 14.66 -2.57
N LEU A 65 8.41 14.69 -3.77
CA LEU A 65 7.67 13.56 -4.37
C LEU A 65 8.51 12.28 -4.38
N LYS A 66 9.74 12.34 -4.90
CA LYS A 66 10.64 11.18 -4.97
C LYS A 66 10.93 10.59 -3.59
N ASN A 67 11.20 11.43 -2.58
CA ASN A 67 11.47 10.99 -1.22
C ASN A 67 10.23 10.38 -0.58
N ILE A 68 9.04 10.99 -0.73
CA ILE A 68 7.79 10.45 -0.23
C ILE A 68 7.49 9.08 -0.84
N LYS A 69 7.61 8.93 -2.17
CA LYS A 69 7.37 7.65 -2.85
C LYS A 69 8.36 6.56 -2.45
N ARG A 70 9.60 6.91 -2.07
CA ARG A 70 10.57 5.97 -1.51
C ARG A 70 10.21 5.53 -0.09
N ILE A 71 9.70 6.44 0.75
CA ILE A 71 9.31 6.16 2.14
C ILE A 71 7.97 5.44 2.22
N SER A 72 7.01 5.86 1.39
CA SER A 72 5.65 5.32 1.33
C SER A 72 5.15 5.32 -0.12
N PRO A 73 5.31 4.22 -0.86
CA PRO A 73 4.90 4.13 -2.27
C PRO A 73 3.41 4.40 -2.51
N TYR A 74 2.59 4.18 -1.47
CA TYR A 74 1.13 4.33 -1.54
C TYR A 74 0.61 5.71 -1.12
N ALA A 75 1.46 6.59 -0.60
CA ALA A 75 1.07 7.96 -0.33
C ALA A 75 0.75 8.68 -1.64
N GLU A 76 -0.40 9.33 -1.71
CA GLU A 76 -0.83 10.05 -2.90
C GLU A 76 -0.28 11.48 -2.88
N VAL A 77 0.45 11.84 -3.92
CA VAL A 77 1.10 13.16 -4.03
C VAL A 77 0.55 13.91 -5.22
N VAL A 78 -0.06 15.06 -4.96
CA VAL A 78 -0.52 16.00 -5.98
C VAL A 78 0.44 17.19 -6.00
N VAL A 79 1.00 17.50 -7.16
CA VAL A 79 1.90 18.63 -7.30
C VAL A 79 1.15 19.87 -7.77
N ILE A 80 1.54 21.03 -7.23
CA ILE A 80 0.98 22.33 -7.61
C ILE A 80 2.06 23.06 -8.40
N THR A 81 1.72 23.60 -9.57
CA THR A 81 2.69 24.16 -10.51
C THR A 81 2.24 25.52 -11.04
N GLY A 82 3.20 26.39 -11.37
CA GLY A 82 2.92 27.67 -12.01
C GLY A 82 2.57 27.57 -13.47
N HIS A 83 2.14 28.67 -14.07
CA HIS A 83 1.87 28.73 -15.51
C HIS A 83 3.16 28.50 -16.30
N GLY A 84 3.11 27.56 -17.25
CA GLY A 84 4.24 27.28 -18.17
C GLY A 84 5.17 26.15 -17.72
N ASP A 85 4.94 25.53 -16.56
CA ASP A 85 5.82 24.48 -16.02
C ASP A 85 5.38 23.06 -16.45
N ILE A 86 4.94 22.92 -17.71
CA ILE A 86 4.43 21.63 -18.24
C ILE A 86 5.48 20.54 -18.14
N GLU A 87 6.75 20.85 -18.37
CA GLU A 87 7.85 19.89 -18.28
C GLU A 87 8.00 19.33 -16.86
N LEU A 88 7.88 20.19 -15.84
CA LEU A 88 7.91 19.77 -14.44
C LEU A 88 6.68 18.95 -14.04
N ALA A 89 5.50 19.30 -14.57
CA ALA A 89 4.29 18.50 -14.39
C ALA A 89 4.43 17.09 -14.98
N LEU A 90 4.97 16.99 -16.21
CA LEU A 90 5.25 15.69 -16.85
C LEU A 90 6.30 14.90 -16.07
N GLN A 91 7.33 15.55 -15.56
CA GLN A 91 8.33 14.92 -14.70
C GLN A 91 7.70 14.39 -13.39
N ALA A 92 6.79 15.15 -12.77
CA ALA A 92 6.06 14.70 -11.59
C ALA A 92 5.24 13.42 -11.87
N LEU A 93 4.51 13.38 -12.99
CA LEU A 93 3.76 12.20 -13.41
C LEU A 93 4.68 10.99 -13.66
N HIS A 94 5.88 11.21 -14.21
CA HIS A 94 6.87 10.14 -14.39
C HIS A 94 7.37 9.55 -13.06
N PHE A 95 7.38 10.34 -11.98
CA PHE A 95 7.69 9.89 -10.62
C PHE A 95 6.46 9.48 -9.81
N ASP A 96 5.38 9.11 -10.50
CA ASP A 96 4.13 8.62 -9.90
C ASP A 96 3.41 9.64 -9.01
N ALA A 97 3.42 10.93 -9.42
CA ALA A 97 2.46 11.87 -8.85
C ALA A 97 1.04 11.43 -9.21
N THR A 98 0.11 11.61 -8.28
CA THR A 98 -1.31 11.30 -8.49
C THR A 98 -1.95 12.18 -9.53
N ASP A 99 -1.61 13.47 -9.47
CA ASP A 99 -2.11 14.51 -10.36
C ASP A 99 -1.22 15.76 -10.28
N PHE A 100 -1.51 16.74 -11.12
CA PHE A 100 -0.95 18.09 -11.00
C PHE A 100 -2.05 19.16 -11.14
N ILE A 101 -1.84 20.29 -10.46
CA ILE A 101 -2.76 21.43 -10.46
C ILE A 101 -2.00 22.69 -10.85
N ASN A 102 -2.48 23.40 -11.87
CA ASN A 102 -1.91 24.69 -12.25
C ASN A 102 -2.41 25.81 -11.33
N LYS A 103 -1.49 26.68 -10.88
CA LYS A 103 -1.87 27.96 -10.20
C LYS A 103 -2.54 28.92 -11.22
N PRO A 104 -3.62 29.63 -10.89
CA PRO A 104 -4.26 29.67 -9.58
C PRO A 104 -5.10 28.39 -9.32
N VAL A 105 -5.01 27.87 -8.11
CA VAL A 105 -5.72 26.64 -7.72
C VAL A 105 -7.23 26.94 -7.66
N ARG A 106 -7.97 26.37 -8.61
CA ARG A 106 -9.43 26.45 -8.65
C ARG A 106 -10.04 25.34 -7.82
N ARG A 107 -11.13 25.64 -7.14
CA ARG A 107 -11.81 24.72 -6.24
C ARG A 107 -12.16 23.39 -6.93
N GLU A 108 -12.77 23.46 -8.11
CA GLU A 108 -13.23 22.27 -8.85
C GLU A 108 -12.07 21.37 -9.29
N VAL A 109 -10.89 21.96 -9.58
CA VAL A 109 -9.69 21.21 -9.97
C VAL A 109 -9.09 20.52 -8.75
N LEU A 110 -9.04 21.20 -7.59
CA LEU A 110 -8.57 20.63 -6.34
C LEU A 110 -9.47 19.47 -5.89
N GLU A 111 -10.79 19.66 -5.93
CA GLU A 111 -11.76 18.61 -5.58
C GLU A 111 -11.55 17.35 -6.42
N LYS A 112 -11.40 17.48 -7.75
CA LYS A 112 -11.13 16.34 -8.63
C LYS A 112 -9.79 15.64 -8.35
N ALA A 113 -8.75 16.40 -8.04
CA ALA A 113 -7.46 15.83 -7.68
C ALA A 113 -7.53 15.04 -6.37
N LEU A 114 -8.26 15.57 -5.37
CA LEU A 114 -8.51 14.89 -4.10
C LEU A 114 -9.38 13.64 -4.26
N GLU A 115 -10.40 13.68 -5.13
CA GLU A 115 -11.20 12.50 -5.47
C GLU A 115 -10.34 11.39 -6.06
N ARG A 116 -9.48 11.70 -7.05
CA ARG A 116 -8.54 10.73 -7.64
C ARG A 116 -7.57 10.15 -6.60
N ALA A 117 -7.02 11.01 -5.71
CA ALA A 117 -6.16 10.55 -4.65
C ALA A 117 -6.89 9.58 -3.69
N GLN A 118 -8.14 9.88 -3.33
CA GLN A 118 -8.95 9.00 -2.48
C GLN A 118 -9.30 7.67 -3.17
N GLU A 119 -9.61 7.69 -4.46
CA GLU A 119 -9.89 6.47 -5.24
C GLU A 119 -8.63 5.57 -5.29
N ARG A 120 -7.45 6.14 -5.58
CA ARG A 120 -6.18 5.39 -5.58
C ARG A 120 -5.86 4.81 -4.20
N LEU A 121 -6.03 5.59 -3.14
CA LEU A 121 -5.86 5.11 -1.76
C LEU A 121 -6.83 3.98 -1.41
N ALA A 122 -8.08 4.06 -1.86
CA ALA A 122 -9.06 3.00 -1.61
C ALA A 122 -8.68 1.69 -2.33
N ILE A 123 -8.14 1.77 -3.55
CA ILE A 123 -7.63 0.63 -4.30
C ILE A 123 -6.40 0.05 -3.58
N SER A 124 -5.42 0.89 -3.22
CA SER A 124 -4.20 0.47 -2.53
C SER A 124 -4.49 -0.17 -1.17
N ARG A 125 -5.42 0.39 -0.40
CA ARG A 125 -5.84 -0.19 0.89
C ARG A 125 -6.52 -1.55 0.73
N ARG A 126 -7.36 -1.73 -0.31
CA ARG A 126 -7.94 -3.06 -0.62
C ARG A 126 -6.85 -4.07 -0.95
N GLU A 127 -5.83 -3.65 -1.68
CA GLU A 127 -4.68 -4.50 -1.96
C GLU A 127 -3.83 -4.77 -0.71
N GLU A 128 -3.68 -3.82 0.21
CA GLU A 128 -3.00 -4.01 1.50
C GLU A 128 -3.72 -4.98 2.42
N GLU A 129 -5.03 -4.92 2.45
CA GLU A 129 -5.85 -5.85 3.21
C GLU A 129 -5.88 -7.26 2.62
N GLN A 130 -5.44 -7.44 1.35
CA GLN A 130 -5.39 -8.75 0.72
C GLN A 130 -4.33 -9.68 1.32
N VAL A 131 -3.20 -9.15 1.77
CA VAL A 131 -2.14 -9.95 2.41
C VAL A 131 -1.69 -9.23 3.68
N VAL A 132 -2.04 -9.78 4.84
CA VAL A 132 -1.73 -9.22 6.16
C VAL A 132 -0.93 -10.22 6.98
N VAL A 133 0.08 -9.75 7.72
CA VAL A 133 0.86 -10.56 8.66
C VAL A 133 0.42 -10.25 10.09
N GLU A 134 0.04 -11.27 10.81
CA GLU A 134 -0.31 -11.21 12.23
C GLU A 134 0.56 -12.20 13.02
N GLN A 135 0.79 -11.94 14.30
CA GLN A 135 1.47 -12.89 15.17
C GLN A 135 0.46 -13.47 16.16
N GLU A 136 0.24 -14.78 16.10
CA GLU A 136 -0.70 -15.51 16.94
C GLU A 136 0.03 -16.68 17.63
N ALA A 137 -0.01 -16.74 18.97
CA ALA A 137 0.46 -17.89 19.76
C ALA A 137 1.85 -18.47 19.35
N GLY A 138 2.81 -17.62 19.00
CA GLY A 138 4.16 -18.03 18.57
C GLY A 138 4.31 -18.34 17.08
N GLU A 139 3.24 -18.24 16.31
CA GLU A 139 3.25 -18.38 14.84
C GLU A 139 3.11 -17.01 14.15
N ALA A 140 3.72 -16.85 12.98
CA ALA A 140 3.41 -15.77 12.05
C ALA A 140 2.32 -16.23 11.11
N VAL A 141 1.16 -15.58 11.15
CA VAL A 141 0.00 -15.91 10.30
C VAL A 141 -0.09 -14.91 9.16
N ILE A 142 0.11 -15.36 7.94
CA ILE A 142 -0.10 -14.60 6.72
C ILE A 142 -1.53 -14.85 6.24
N ARG A 143 -2.42 -13.87 6.47
CA ARG A 143 -3.80 -13.94 5.96
C ARG A 143 -3.85 -13.47 4.51
N VAL A 144 -4.45 -14.27 3.64
CA VAL A 144 -4.57 -13.97 2.21
C VAL A 144 -6.05 -13.89 1.84
N ARG A 145 -6.46 -12.76 1.27
CA ARG A 145 -7.82 -12.46 0.81
C ARG A 145 -7.85 -12.20 -0.68
N GLY A 146 -8.97 -12.49 -1.33
CA GLY A 146 -9.17 -12.17 -2.74
C GLY A 146 -8.25 -12.92 -3.69
N ASN A 147 -7.71 -12.26 -4.72
CA ASN A 147 -6.97 -12.91 -5.80
C ASN A 147 -5.45 -12.77 -5.61
N VAL A 148 -4.73 -13.88 -5.62
CA VAL A 148 -3.27 -13.89 -5.69
C VAL A 148 -2.83 -13.95 -7.16
N SER A 149 -2.37 -12.81 -7.66
CA SER A 149 -1.98 -12.59 -9.06
C SER A 149 -0.62 -11.90 -9.15
N ASN A 150 -0.16 -11.58 -10.35
CA ASN A 150 1.07 -10.82 -10.56
C ASN A 150 1.09 -9.50 -9.79
N LEU A 151 -0.06 -8.87 -9.57
CA LEU A 151 -0.17 -7.61 -8.84
C LEU A 151 0.04 -7.78 -7.32
N THR A 152 -0.40 -8.91 -6.77
CA THR A 152 -0.31 -9.19 -5.33
C THR A 152 0.95 -9.98 -4.93
N VAL A 153 1.67 -10.57 -5.90
CA VAL A 153 2.92 -11.32 -5.67
C VAL A 153 3.98 -10.51 -4.89
N PRO A 154 4.25 -9.22 -5.18
CA PRO A 154 5.22 -8.44 -4.40
C PRO A 154 4.85 -8.38 -2.91
N ARG A 155 3.56 -8.19 -2.58
CA ARG A 155 3.07 -8.15 -1.20
C ARG A 155 3.15 -9.49 -0.50
N LEU A 156 2.85 -10.57 -1.23
CA LEU A 156 3.00 -11.93 -0.69
C LEU A 156 4.46 -12.19 -0.30
N ARG A 157 5.42 -11.81 -1.14
CA ARG A 157 6.85 -11.93 -0.84
C ARG A 157 7.28 -11.09 0.36
N GLU A 158 6.80 -9.85 0.46
CA GLU A 158 7.05 -8.97 1.59
C GLU A 158 6.48 -9.54 2.89
N ALA A 159 5.25 -10.04 2.86
CA ALA A 159 4.61 -10.69 4.00
C ALA A 159 5.43 -11.90 4.51
N PHE A 160 5.93 -12.74 3.61
CA PHE A 160 6.80 -13.84 3.99
C PHE A 160 8.15 -13.36 4.55
N ALA A 161 8.74 -12.31 3.98
CA ALA A 161 9.98 -11.73 4.50
C ALA A 161 9.80 -11.20 5.93
N VAL A 162 8.70 -10.49 6.20
CA VAL A 162 8.30 -10.02 7.53
C VAL A 162 8.09 -11.21 8.47
N ALA A 163 7.26 -12.18 8.08
CA ALA A 163 6.95 -13.36 8.88
C ALA A 163 8.21 -14.14 9.29
N CYS A 164 9.13 -14.35 8.35
CA CYS A 164 10.43 -15.01 8.62
C CYS A 164 11.36 -14.19 9.52
N GLY A 165 11.15 -12.88 9.65
CA GLY A 165 11.95 -11.98 10.50
C GLY A 165 11.44 -11.86 11.94
N LEU A 166 10.22 -12.34 12.25
CA LEU A 166 9.56 -12.19 13.55
C LEU A 166 10.13 -13.12 14.66
N GLY A 167 11.04 -14.05 14.34
CA GLY A 167 11.58 -14.99 15.33
C GLY A 167 10.55 -15.99 15.85
N VAL A 168 9.60 -16.38 15.01
CA VAL A 168 8.51 -17.33 15.31
C VAL A 168 8.95 -18.77 15.08
N GLU A 169 8.18 -19.71 15.66
CA GLU A 169 8.45 -21.15 15.52
C GLU A 169 7.86 -21.73 14.21
N ARG A 170 6.87 -21.06 13.61
CA ARG A 170 6.16 -21.50 12.41
C ARG A 170 5.62 -20.32 11.61
N VAL A 171 5.48 -20.52 10.30
CA VAL A 171 4.76 -19.60 9.40
C VAL A 171 3.49 -20.29 8.90
N SER A 172 2.32 -19.71 9.16
CA SER A 172 1.02 -20.20 8.70
C SER A 172 0.47 -19.28 7.62
N VAL A 173 0.08 -19.83 6.47
CA VAL A 173 -0.62 -19.10 5.40
C VAL A 173 -2.09 -19.48 5.45
N ARG A 174 -2.95 -18.50 5.74
CA ARG A 174 -4.40 -18.72 5.86
C ARG A 174 -5.13 -18.06 4.71
N PHE A 175 -5.71 -18.88 3.85
CA PHE A 175 -6.55 -18.43 2.74
C PHE A 175 -8.01 -18.29 3.18
N GLU A 176 -8.65 -17.16 2.85
CA GLU A 176 -10.09 -17.01 3.04
C GLU A 176 -10.88 -17.70 1.92
N LYS A 177 -12.17 -18.02 2.20
CA LYS A 177 -13.01 -18.89 1.35
C LYS A 177 -13.12 -18.46 -0.13
N SER A 178 -12.91 -17.18 -0.44
CA SER A 178 -13.04 -16.62 -1.80
C SER A 178 -11.72 -16.45 -2.54
N VAL A 179 -10.61 -16.98 -2.02
CA VAL A 179 -9.29 -16.78 -2.63
C VAL A 179 -9.18 -17.56 -3.93
N SER A 180 -8.70 -16.88 -4.98
CA SER A 180 -8.19 -17.52 -6.19
C SER A 180 -6.69 -17.26 -6.34
N ILE A 181 -5.97 -18.20 -6.91
CA ILE A 181 -4.51 -18.13 -7.09
C ILE A 181 -4.19 -18.48 -8.53
N ASN A 182 -3.53 -17.58 -9.27
CA ASN A 182 -3.06 -17.86 -10.62
C ASN A 182 -1.67 -18.52 -10.62
N GLY A 183 -1.16 -18.89 -11.78
CA GLY A 183 0.15 -19.54 -11.93
C GLY A 183 1.31 -18.74 -11.32
N ALA A 184 1.31 -17.40 -11.45
CA ALA A 184 2.34 -16.55 -10.85
C ALA A 184 2.26 -16.55 -9.32
N GLY A 185 1.05 -16.53 -8.75
CA GLY A 185 0.83 -16.66 -7.32
C GLY A 185 1.30 -18.00 -6.78
N ILE A 186 1.02 -19.11 -7.48
CA ILE A 186 1.48 -20.46 -7.13
C ILE A 186 3.01 -20.54 -7.13
N SER A 187 3.66 -19.98 -8.16
CA SER A 187 5.13 -19.96 -8.24
C SER A 187 5.75 -19.16 -7.11
N ALA A 188 5.22 -17.95 -6.87
CA ALA A 188 5.71 -17.09 -5.79
C ALA A 188 5.52 -17.73 -4.40
N LEU A 189 4.37 -18.35 -4.15
CA LEU A 189 4.12 -19.08 -2.90
C LEU A 189 5.11 -20.23 -2.71
N SER A 190 5.36 -21.02 -3.77
CA SER A 190 6.35 -22.10 -3.73
C SER A 190 7.75 -21.60 -3.38
N GLU A 191 8.21 -20.51 -4.01
CA GLU A 191 9.51 -19.89 -3.72
C GLU A 191 9.60 -19.39 -2.27
N CYS A 192 8.54 -18.74 -1.77
CA CYS A 192 8.50 -18.27 -0.39
C CYS A 192 8.55 -19.44 0.63
N LEU A 193 7.83 -20.51 0.37
CA LEU A 193 7.85 -21.70 1.22
C LEU A 193 9.21 -22.42 1.20
N GLN A 194 9.88 -22.46 0.06
CA GLN A 194 11.27 -22.97 -0.04
C GLN A 194 12.23 -22.12 0.79
N GLU A 195 12.03 -20.79 0.84
CA GLU A 195 12.83 -19.90 1.69
C GLU A 195 12.57 -20.16 3.17
N CYS A 196 11.32 -20.38 3.60
CA CYS A 196 10.99 -20.79 4.96
C CYS A 196 11.70 -22.11 5.31
N ALA A 197 11.65 -23.11 4.45
CA ALA A 197 12.31 -24.39 4.65
C ALA A 197 13.85 -24.24 4.77
N ARG A 198 14.48 -23.40 3.94
CA ARG A 198 15.92 -23.09 4.05
C ARG A 198 16.29 -22.44 5.37
N LYS A 199 15.38 -21.68 5.97
CA LYS A 199 15.58 -21.05 7.29
C LYS A 199 15.20 -21.97 8.47
N GLY A 200 14.78 -23.21 8.18
CA GLY A 200 14.36 -24.17 9.20
C GLY A 200 13.00 -23.81 9.84
N LEU A 201 12.20 -22.96 9.19
CA LEU A 201 10.88 -22.57 9.65
C LEU A 201 9.82 -23.48 9.00
N PRO A 202 9.14 -24.34 9.76
CA PRO A 202 8.04 -25.14 9.24
C PRO A 202 6.90 -24.22 8.79
N ALA A 203 6.27 -24.59 7.67
CA ALA A 203 5.16 -23.85 7.11
C ALA A 203 3.86 -24.67 7.12
N ARG A 204 2.72 -23.99 7.28
CA ARG A 204 1.39 -24.57 7.25
C ARG A 204 0.48 -23.75 6.34
N ILE A 205 -0.42 -24.42 5.63
CA ILE A 205 -1.41 -23.77 4.76
C ILE A 205 -2.80 -24.20 5.16
N GLN A 206 -3.66 -23.20 5.37
CA GLN A 206 -5.04 -23.35 5.86
C GLN A 206 -6.03 -22.69 4.90
N GLY A 207 -7.29 -23.13 4.93
CA GLY A 207 -8.39 -22.49 4.21
C GLY A 207 -8.41 -22.76 2.70
N LEU A 208 -7.67 -23.77 2.22
CA LEU A 208 -7.67 -24.14 0.79
C LEU A 208 -8.98 -24.83 0.40
N SER A 209 -9.54 -24.39 -0.74
CA SER A 209 -10.59 -25.16 -1.39
C SER A 209 -10.05 -26.51 -1.89
N ARG A 210 -10.96 -27.48 -2.08
CA ARG A 210 -10.60 -28.81 -2.59
C ARG A 210 -9.80 -28.76 -3.88
N ASN A 211 -10.19 -27.90 -4.81
CA ASN A 211 -9.51 -27.75 -6.09
C ASN A 211 -8.07 -27.23 -5.91
N PHE A 212 -7.87 -26.21 -5.10
CA PHE A 212 -6.52 -25.68 -4.84
C PHE A 212 -5.63 -26.64 -4.06
N ARG A 213 -6.21 -27.43 -3.16
CA ARG A 213 -5.47 -28.51 -2.48
C ARG A 213 -4.91 -29.52 -3.49
N THR A 214 -5.75 -29.98 -4.43
CA THR A 214 -5.31 -30.89 -5.51
C THR A 214 -4.20 -30.26 -6.34
N VAL A 215 -4.35 -29.01 -6.74
CA VAL A 215 -3.30 -28.27 -7.48
C VAL A 215 -2.01 -28.20 -6.67
N PHE A 216 -2.07 -27.86 -5.39
CA PHE A 216 -0.89 -27.73 -4.52
C PHE A 216 -0.17 -29.07 -4.30
N GLN A 217 -0.91 -30.18 -4.25
CA GLN A 217 -0.33 -31.52 -4.25
C GLN A 217 0.39 -31.82 -5.56
N MET A 218 -0.24 -31.52 -6.71
CA MET A 218 0.32 -31.78 -8.04
C MET A 218 1.59 -30.96 -8.33
N VAL A 219 1.66 -29.70 -7.87
CA VAL A 219 2.83 -28.82 -8.06
C VAL A 219 3.89 -28.98 -6.96
N GLY A 220 3.70 -29.89 -6.01
CA GLY A 220 4.70 -30.19 -4.98
C GLY A 220 4.72 -29.26 -3.78
N ILE A 221 3.80 -28.30 -3.65
CA ILE A 221 3.70 -27.40 -2.48
C ILE A 221 3.43 -28.21 -1.20
N ALA A 222 2.71 -29.32 -1.28
CA ALA A 222 2.46 -30.23 -0.15
C ALA A 222 3.75 -30.84 0.45
N ASN A 223 4.87 -30.79 -0.25
CA ASN A 223 6.17 -31.23 0.28
C ASN A 223 6.91 -30.08 1.04
N LEU A 224 6.45 -28.84 0.90
CA LEU A 224 7.05 -27.64 1.48
C LEU A 224 6.28 -27.13 2.69
N ALA A 225 4.99 -27.46 2.80
CA ALA A 225 4.12 -27.01 3.87
C ALA A 225 3.09 -28.08 4.25
N GLU A 226 2.72 -28.12 5.52
CA GLU A 226 1.60 -28.93 5.99
C GLU A 226 0.28 -28.32 5.44
N LEU A 227 -0.55 -29.14 4.80
CA LEU A 227 -1.86 -28.70 4.34
C LEU A 227 -2.92 -29.17 5.35
N ASP A 228 -3.66 -28.23 5.94
CA ASP A 228 -4.72 -28.56 6.88
C ASP A 228 -5.79 -29.48 6.25
N PRO A 229 -6.40 -30.36 7.04
CA PRO A 229 -7.53 -31.18 6.57
C PRO A 229 -8.67 -30.27 6.10
N GLU A 230 -9.49 -30.77 5.20
CA GLU A 230 -10.68 -30.10 4.68
C GLU A 230 -11.64 -29.77 5.84
N GLU A 231 -12.04 -28.51 6.02
CA GLU A 231 -13.15 -28.22 6.91
C GLU A 231 -14.39 -28.95 6.38
N PRO A 232 -15.08 -29.75 7.22
CA PRO A 232 -16.30 -30.41 6.78
C PRO A 232 -17.28 -29.32 6.32
N ALA A 233 -17.83 -29.49 5.13
CA ALA A 233 -18.87 -28.60 4.60
C ALA A 233 -19.92 -28.42 5.69
N SER A 234 -20.08 -27.19 6.20
CA SER A 234 -21.16 -26.84 7.08
C SER A 234 -22.45 -27.21 6.35
N THR A 235 -23.10 -28.24 6.82
CA THR A 235 -24.43 -28.66 6.36
C THR A 235 -25.34 -27.47 6.61
N GLU A 236 -25.65 -26.72 5.56
CA GLU A 236 -26.80 -25.82 5.59
C GLU A 236 -28.02 -26.70 5.89
N GLN A 237 -28.46 -26.65 7.14
CA GLN A 237 -29.76 -27.21 7.50
C GLN A 237 -30.83 -26.37 6.85
N ALA A 238 -31.64 -27.04 6.09
CA ALA A 238 -32.88 -26.62 5.46
C ALA A 238 -33.84 -25.87 6.39
#